data_af0db8b60af6288850a11fb666f18cd4
#
_entry.id   af0db8b60af6288850a11fb666f18cd4
#
_cell.length_a   1.000
_cell.length_b   1.000
_cell.length_c   1.000
_cell.angle_alpha   90.00
_cell.angle_beta   90.00
_cell.angle_gamma   90.00
#
_symmetry.space_group_name_H-M   'P 1'
#
loop_
_entity.id
_entity.type
_entity.pdbx_description
1 polymer ?
#
loop_
_entity_poly.entity_id
_entity_poly.type
_entity_poly.pdbx_seq_one_letter_code
_entity_poly.pdbx_strand_id
1 'polypeptide(L)'
;MATGRDFVRQLRQDTDALMQRITEHAFVQDTVAGTLPRQTLIRFGEQEHHYVRGIYDYFAMCVLQAPDMDMKEWFIEVAHREVGYLELYRRFLQALGISAEALRASKPLPGAIAATNYQFRLAGSATPGENMAAVLMIEESWAEVCRRIHHGLQAHYGLPAEAVAGFDIPPLDVQKEEAFIVRMATTDEMCRLMRTAAEFALLYEGMFFDSVYTGK
;
A
#
# COMPACT_ATOMS: atom_id res chain seq x y z
N MET A 1 26.68 0.08 -16.63
CA MET A 1 25.80 0.13 -15.47
C MET A 1 25.07 1.45 -15.48
N ALA A 2 23.75 1.44 -15.42
CA ALA A 2 22.99 2.65 -15.13
C ALA A 2 23.38 3.13 -13.72
N THR A 3 23.38 4.44 -13.48
CA THR A 3 23.56 4.95 -12.12
C THR A 3 22.38 4.50 -11.27
N GLY A 4 22.50 4.40 -9.94
CA GLY A 4 21.38 4.01 -9.09
C GLY A 4 20.16 4.93 -9.24
N ARG A 5 20.35 6.22 -9.57
CA ARG A 5 19.27 7.15 -9.91
C ARG A 5 18.57 6.79 -11.23
N ASP A 6 19.34 6.35 -12.23
CA ASP A 6 18.76 5.85 -13.48
C ASP A 6 17.92 4.62 -13.25
N PHE A 7 18.31 3.76 -12.28
CA PHE A 7 17.54 2.59 -11.90
C PHE A 7 16.17 2.95 -11.31
N VAL A 8 16.09 3.91 -10.39
CA VAL A 8 14.80 4.33 -9.80
C VAL A 8 13.85 4.86 -10.88
N ARG A 9 14.36 5.69 -11.79
CA ARG A 9 13.57 6.18 -12.92
C ARG A 9 13.08 5.03 -13.82
N GLN A 10 13.98 4.08 -14.12
CA GLN A 10 13.64 2.92 -14.94
C GLN A 10 12.64 2.00 -14.24
N LEU A 11 12.76 1.81 -12.92
CA LEU A 11 11.82 1.04 -12.12
C LEU A 11 10.38 1.57 -12.27
N ARG A 12 10.20 2.89 -12.13
CA ARG A 12 8.88 3.53 -12.34
C ARG A 12 8.36 3.33 -13.76
N GLN A 13 9.22 3.43 -14.79
CA GLN A 13 8.84 3.17 -16.18
C GLN A 13 8.42 1.72 -16.40
N ASP A 14 9.19 0.78 -15.86
CA ASP A 14 8.93 -0.66 -16.00
C ASP A 14 7.63 -1.08 -15.30
N THR A 15 7.27 -0.40 -14.21
CA THR A 15 6.05 -0.70 -13.42
C THR A 15 4.84 0.17 -13.76
N ASP A 16 4.96 1.14 -14.69
CA ASP A 16 3.92 2.12 -15.01
C ASP A 16 2.57 1.47 -15.38
N ALA A 17 2.59 0.43 -16.20
CA ALA A 17 1.36 -0.28 -16.60
C ALA A 17 0.65 -0.96 -15.41
N LEU A 18 1.41 -1.47 -14.42
CA LEU A 18 0.85 -2.05 -13.19
C LEU A 18 0.29 -0.94 -12.28
N MET A 19 1.02 0.16 -12.16
CA MET A 19 0.57 1.36 -11.45
C MET A 19 -0.75 1.88 -12.01
N GLN A 20 -0.85 2.04 -13.32
CA GLN A 20 -2.08 2.48 -13.98
C GLN A 20 -3.24 1.50 -13.76
N ARG A 21 -2.98 0.18 -13.83
CA ARG A 21 -4.01 -0.83 -13.55
C ARG A 21 -4.62 -0.67 -12.16
N ILE A 22 -3.83 -0.29 -11.15
CA ILE A 22 -4.30 -0.07 -9.78
C ILE A 22 -5.03 1.28 -9.67
N THR A 23 -4.39 2.36 -10.10
CA THR A 23 -4.91 3.71 -9.94
C THR A 23 -6.14 3.99 -10.81
N GLU A 24 -6.33 3.23 -11.90
CA GLU A 24 -7.50 3.26 -12.78
C GLU A 24 -8.41 2.05 -12.62
N HIS A 25 -8.25 1.29 -11.53
CA HIS A 25 -9.10 0.14 -11.26
C HIS A 25 -10.59 0.55 -11.15
N ALA A 26 -11.50 -0.33 -11.55
CA ALA A 26 -12.94 -0.06 -11.52
C ALA A 26 -13.42 0.38 -10.12
N PHE A 27 -12.86 -0.18 -9.04
CA PHE A 27 -13.13 0.27 -7.68
C PHE A 27 -12.85 1.78 -7.50
N VAL A 28 -11.72 2.25 -7.99
CA VAL A 28 -11.31 3.66 -7.89
C VAL A 28 -12.23 4.54 -8.74
N GLN A 29 -12.44 4.16 -10.00
CA GLN A 29 -13.28 4.91 -10.93
C GLN A 29 -14.72 5.02 -10.43
N ASP A 30 -15.32 3.92 -9.98
CA ASP A 30 -16.69 3.90 -9.46
C ASP A 30 -16.81 4.67 -8.13
N THR A 31 -15.77 4.67 -7.29
CA THR A 31 -15.75 5.49 -6.07
C THR A 31 -15.74 6.97 -6.44
N VAL A 32 -14.91 7.38 -7.38
CA VAL A 32 -14.82 8.78 -7.86
C VAL A 32 -16.15 9.22 -8.51
N ALA A 33 -16.79 8.35 -9.28
CA ALA A 33 -18.07 8.63 -9.94
C ALA A 33 -19.29 8.53 -9.01
N GLY A 34 -19.13 7.99 -7.79
CA GLY A 34 -20.24 7.73 -6.86
C GLY A 34 -21.15 6.57 -7.27
N THR A 35 -20.65 5.69 -8.13
CA THR A 35 -21.38 4.51 -8.64
C THR A 35 -21.01 3.21 -7.94
N LEU A 36 -19.95 3.20 -7.11
CA LEU A 36 -19.55 2.01 -6.36
C LEU A 36 -20.67 1.62 -5.37
N PRO A 37 -21.14 0.36 -5.39
CA PRO A 37 -22.13 -0.09 -4.43
C PRO A 37 -21.64 0.06 -2.99
N ARG A 38 -22.49 0.58 -2.08
CA ARG A 38 -22.12 0.76 -0.66
C ARG A 38 -21.60 -0.54 -0.02
N GLN A 39 -22.14 -1.69 -0.42
CA GLN A 39 -21.67 -2.99 0.08
C GLN A 39 -20.23 -3.30 -0.35
N THR A 40 -19.80 -2.85 -1.54
CA THR A 40 -18.40 -2.98 -1.98
C THR A 40 -17.48 -2.05 -1.18
N LEU A 41 -17.95 -0.85 -0.82
CA LEU A 41 -17.20 0.05 0.04
C LEU A 41 -17.07 -0.50 1.48
N ILE A 42 -18.12 -1.15 2.02
CA ILE A 42 -18.07 -1.85 3.31
C ILE A 42 -17.05 -3.00 3.22
N ARG A 43 -17.10 -3.80 2.16
CA ARG A 43 -16.11 -4.87 1.93
C ARG A 43 -14.69 -4.32 1.87
N PHE A 44 -14.48 -3.21 1.18
CA PHE A 44 -13.18 -2.54 1.18
C PHE A 44 -12.72 -2.24 2.61
N GLY A 45 -13.56 -1.62 3.43
CA GLY A 45 -13.24 -1.38 4.83
C GLY A 45 -12.90 -2.66 5.62
N GLU A 46 -13.62 -3.75 5.42
CA GLU A 46 -13.31 -5.02 6.08
C GLU A 46 -11.97 -5.63 5.60
N GLN A 47 -11.69 -5.58 4.31
CA GLN A 47 -10.48 -6.19 3.74
C GLN A 47 -9.23 -5.37 4.04
N GLU A 48 -9.32 -4.06 3.96
CA GLU A 48 -8.26 -3.14 4.35
C GLU A 48 -7.90 -3.29 5.84
N HIS A 49 -8.90 -3.59 6.71
CA HIS A 49 -8.64 -3.91 8.10
C HIS A 49 -7.68 -5.10 8.28
N HIS A 50 -7.83 -6.13 7.46
CA HIS A 50 -6.92 -7.28 7.50
C HIS A 50 -5.52 -6.90 7.03
N TYR A 51 -5.43 -6.07 5.98
CA TYR A 51 -4.15 -5.55 5.48
C TYR A 51 -3.43 -4.70 6.52
N VAL A 52 -4.10 -3.68 7.06
CA VAL A 52 -3.51 -2.73 8.03
C VAL A 52 -3.05 -3.43 9.30
N ARG A 53 -3.73 -4.48 9.76
CA ARG A 53 -3.25 -5.25 10.91
C ARG A 53 -1.91 -5.93 10.68
N GLY A 54 -1.64 -6.38 9.44
CA GLY A 54 -0.36 -7.02 9.08
C GLY A 54 0.78 -6.02 8.94
N ILE A 55 0.48 -4.75 8.64
CA ILE A 55 1.51 -3.75 8.30
C ILE A 55 2.47 -3.49 9.48
N TYR A 56 1.96 -3.53 10.71
CA TYR A 56 2.81 -3.35 11.91
C TYR A 56 3.84 -4.45 12.08
N ASP A 57 3.39 -5.71 11.95
CA ASP A 57 4.27 -6.87 12.06
C ASP A 57 5.29 -6.85 10.92
N TYR A 58 4.86 -6.46 9.71
CA TYR A 58 5.73 -6.27 8.57
C TYR A 58 6.83 -5.24 8.83
N PHE A 59 6.50 -4.02 9.27
CA PHE A 59 7.51 -3.00 9.56
C PHE A 59 8.41 -3.37 10.74
N ALA A 60 7.89 -4.06 11.75
CA ALA A 60 8.73 -4.59 12.84
C ALA A 60 9.79 -5.58 12.31
N MET A 61 9.40 -6.46 11.38
CA MET A 61 10.35 -7.35 10.70
C MET A 61 11.35 -6.57 9.85
N CYS A 62 10.92 -5.52 9.15
CA CYS A 62 11.82 -4.66 8.36
C CYS A 62 12.86 -3.96 9.25
N VAL A 63 12.49 -3.49 10.45
CA VAL A 63 13.43 -2.93 11.44
C VAL A 63 14.48 -3.96 11.84
N LEU A 64 14.09 -5.22 12.06
CA LEU A 64 15.03 -6.29 12.42
C LEU A 64 15.99 -6.63 11.28
N GLN A 65 15.53 -6.58 10.04
CA GLN A 65 16.31 -6.94 8.85
C GLN A 65 17.10 -5.77 8.25
N ALA A 66 16.83 -4.54 8.68
CA ALA A 66 17.53 -3.36 8.14
C ALA A 66 19.04 -3.46 8.40
N PRO A 67 19.88 -3.20 7.35
CA PRO A 67 21.31 -3.45 7.39
C PRO A 67 22.09 -2.41 8.22
N ASP A 68 21.50 -1.25 8.48
CA ASP A 68 22.12 -0.14 9.19
C ASP A 68 21.10 0.69 10.00
N MET A 69 21.61 1.62 10.81
CA MET A 69 20.78 2.44 11.70
C MET A 69 19.89 3.40 10.93
N ASP A 70 20.35 3.98 9.82
CA ASP A 70 19.56 4.94 9.04
C ASP A 70 18.26 4.30 8.52
N MET A 71 18.35 3.08 8.00
CA MET A 71 17.20 2.33 7.52
C MET A 71 16.32 1.83 8.68
N LYS A 72 16.90 1.43 9.82
CA LYS A 72 16.12 1.07 11.02
C LYS A 72 15.28 2.24 11.51
N GLU A 73 15.91 3.41 11.65
CA GLU A 73 15.23 4.63 12.09
C GLU A 73 14.10 5.00 11.12
N TRP A 74 14.34 4.90 9.83
CA TRP A 74 13.32 5.15 8.83
C TRP A 74 12.12 4.19 8.96
N PHE A 75 12.34 2.87 9.09
CA PHE A 75 11.25 1.92 9.30
C PHE A 75 10.49 2.15 10.62
N ILE A 76 11.17 2.61 11.68
CA ILE A 76 10.52 2.99 12.94
C ILE A 76 9.64 4.23 12.72
N GLU A 77 10.11 5.24 11.99
CA GLU A 77 9.34 6.44 11.64
C GLU A 77 8.10 6.07 10.82
N VAL A 78 8.24 5.19 9.83
CA VAL A 78 7.11 4.69 9.03
C VAL A 78 6.11 3.93 9.90
N ALA A 79 6.57 2.97 10.71
CA ALA A 79 5.70 2.24 11.63
C ALA A 79 4.94 3.18 12.58
N HIS A 80 5.57 4.26 13.04
CA HIS A 80 4.92 5.26 13.88
C HIS A 80 3.84 6.06 13.13
N ARG A 81 4.06 6.41 11.86
CA ARG A 81 3.03 7.04 11.01
C ARG A 81 1.80 6.15 10.87
N GLU A 82 2.00 4.84 10.71
CA GLU A 82 0.91 3.86 10.59
C GLU A 82 0.00 3.83 11.83
N VAL A 83 0.54 4.12 13.02
CA VAL A 83 -0.28 4.24 14.24
C VAL A 83 -1.31 5.38 14.10
N GLY A 84 -0.88 6.52 13.57
CA GLY A 84 -1.79 7.65 13.28
C GLY A 84 -2.82 7.30 12.21
N TYR A 85 -2.38 6.64 11.14
CA TYR A 85 -3.27 6.20 10.07
C TYR A 85 -4.36 5.22 10.57
N LEU A 86 -4.01 4.27 11.44
CA LEU A 86 -4.98 3.34 12.00
C LEU A 86 -6.11 4.04 12.76
N GLU A 87 -5.84 5.13 13.46
CA GLU A 87 -6.89 5.90 14.15
C GLU A 87 -7.83 6.57 13.15
N LEU A 88 -7.32 7.17 12.09
CA LEU A 88 -8.13 7.75 11.02
C LEU A 88 -8.96 6.66 10.31
N TYR A 89 -8.36 5.52 10.07
CA TYR A 89 -9.03 4.38 9.47
C TYR A 89 -10.19 3.84 10.33
N ARG A 90 -10.04 3.81 11.65
CA ARG A 90 -11.14 3.44 12.57
C ARG A 90 -12.34 4.36 12.43
N ARG A 91 -12.13 5.66 12.23
CA ARG A 91 -13.22 6.63 11.99
C ARG A 91 -13.95 6.34 10.68
N PHE A 92 -13.23 5.97 9.64
CA PHE A 92 -13.80 5.52 8.37
C PHE A 92 -14.68 4.28 8.55
N LEU A 93 -14.21 3.25 9.24
CA LEU A 93 -14.98 2.04 9.54
C LEU A 93 -16.27 2.34 10.33
N GLN A 94 -16.17 3.20 11.34
CA GLN A 94 -17.34 3.64 12.14
C GLN A 94 -18.36 4.37 11.28
N ALA A 95 -17.94 5.27 10.41
CA ALA A 95 -18.83 6.00 9.50
C ALA A 95 -19.50 5.09 8.46
N LEU A 96 -18.87 3.99 8.08
CA LEU A 96 -19.48 2.94 7.27
C LEU A 96 -20.48 2.08 8.04
N GLY A 97 -20.51 2.16 9.38
CA GLY A 97 -21.34 1.33 10.26
C GLY A 97 -20.75 -0.05 10.54
N ILE A 98 -19.43 -0.24 10.31
CA ILE A 98 -18.76 -1.53 10.55
C ILE A 98 -18.38 -1.63 12.03
N SER A 99 -19.00 -2.59 12.72
CA SER A 99 -18.74 -2.80 14.15
C SER A 99 -17.44 -3.59 14.39
N ALA A 100 -16.86 -3.44 15.59
CA ALA A 100 -15.71 -4.24 16.00
C ALA A 100 -16.00 -5.75 16.00
N GLU A 101 -17.26 -6.14 16.22
CA GLU A 101 -17.68 -7.54 16.14
C GLU A 101 -17.69 -8.03 14.68
N ALA A 102 -18.23 -7.24 13.75
CA ALA A 102 -18.18 -7.53 12.32
C ALA A 102 -16.74 -7.70 11.81
N LEU A 103 -15.84 -6.82 12.23
CA LEU A 103 -14.40 -6.92 11.87
C LEU A 103 -13.76 -8.20 12.42
N ARG A 104 -14.08 -8.59 13.66
CA ARG A 104 -13.55 -9.85 14.21
C ARG A 104 -14.11 -11.08 13.52
N ALA A 105 -15.33 -11.02 13.02
CA ALA A 105 -15.98 -12.11 12.30
C ALA A 105 -15.62 -12.15 10.80
N SER A 106 -15.13 -11.05 10.24
CA SER A 106 -14.76 -10.97 8.83
C SER A 106 -13.57 -11.87 8.51
N LYS A 107 -13.57 -12.43 7.31
CA LYS A 107 -12.47 -13.26 6.81
C LYS A 107 -11.77 -12.53 5.68
N PRO A 108 -10.42 -12.59 5.64
CA PRO A 108 -9.71 -12.01 4.51
C PRO A 108 -10.03 -12.76 3.22
N LEU A 109 -10.23 -12.00 2.14
CA LEU A 109 -10.34 -12.55 0.80
C LEU A 109 -8.94 -12.98 0.30
N PRO A 110 -8.85 -13.97 -0.60
CA PRO A 110 -7.57 -14.49 -1.08
C PRO A 110 -6.64 -13.40 -1.63
N GLY A 111 -7.15 -12.46 -2.43
CA GLY A 111 -6.33 -11.38 -2.97
C GLY A 111 -5.87 -10.39 -1.90
N ALA A 112 -6.71 -10.09 -0.90
CA ALA A 112 -6.33 -9.20 0.19
C ALA A 112 -5.22 -9.80 1.06
N ILE A 113 -5.31 -11.08 1.40
CA ILE A 113 -4.27 -11.73 2.20
C ILE A 113 -3.00 -12.02 1.39
N ALA A 114 -3.10 -12.14 0.05
CA ALA A 114 -1.94 -12.38 -0.80
C ALA A 114 -0.96 -11.19 -0.77
N ALA A 115 -1.45 -9.96 -0.79
CA ALA A 115 -0.62 -8.76 -0.68
C ALA A 115 0.15 -8.74 0.65
N THR A 116 -0.54 -8.97 1.77
CA THR A 116 0.09 -9.04 3.09
C THR A 116 1.13 -10.17 3.18
N ASN A 117 0.80 -11.37 2.68
CA ASN A 117 1.71 -12.50 2.68
C ASN A 117 2.98 -12.21 1.88
N TYR A 118 2.85 -11.48 0.78
CA TYR A 118 4.01 -11.09 -0.02
C TYR A 118 4.93 -10.12 0.74
N GLN A 119 4.37 -9.16 1.45
CA GLN A 119 5.14 -8.25 2.32
C GLN A 119 5.91 -9.03 3.40
N PHE A 120 5.26 -9.98 4.07
CA PHE A 120 5.96 -10.85 5.05
C PHE A 120 7.08 -11.66 4.42
N ARG A 121 6.88 -12.18 3.20
CA ARG A 121 7.95 -12.86 2.45
C ARG A 121 9.12 -11.91 2.19
N LEU A 122 8.85 -10.67 1.76
CA LEU A 122 9.90 -9.68 1.52
C LEU A 122 10.67 -9.37 2.81
N ALA A 123 9.97 -9.07 3.90
CA ALA A 123 10.62 -8.80 5.17
C ALA A 123 11.40 -9.99 5.75
N GLY A 124 10.98 -11.23 5.47
CA GLY A 124 11.58 -12.42 6.07
C GLY A 124 12.69 -13.08 5.24
N SER A 125 12.71 -12.91 3.92
CA SER A 125 13.58 -13.68 3.04
C SER A 125 14.19 -12.93 1.84
N ALA A 126 13.76 -11.70 1.59
CA ALA A 126 14.33 -10.88 0.53
C ALA A 126 15.49 -10.03 1.01
N THR A 127 16.24 -9.43 0.09
CA THR A 127 17.25 -8.44 0.42
C THR A 127 16.58 -7.12 0.84
N PRO A 128 17.26 -6.27 1.64
CA PRO A 128 16.72 -4.95 1.97
C PRO A 128 16.39 -4.10 0.74
N GLY A 129 17.15 -4.24 -0.35
CA GLY A 129 16.89 -3.55 -1.60
C GLY A 129 15.57 -3.97 -2.27
N GLU A 130 15.28 -5.27 -2.32
CA GLU A 130 14.00 -5.80 -2.82
C GLU A 130 12.83 -5.24 -2.00
N ASN A 131 12.98 -5.24 -0.69
CA ASN A 131 11.95 -4.73 0.20
C ASN A 131 11.70 -3.24 0.00
N MET A 132 12.76 -2.41 -0.09
CA MET A 132 12.64 -0.97 -0.33
C MET A 132 12.03 -0.63 -1.70
N ALA A 133 12.38 -1.37 -2.75
CA ALA A 133 11.78 -1.16 -4.07
C ALA A 133 10.28 -1.46 -4.07
N ALA A 134 9.85 -2.52 -3.36
CA ALA A 134 8.44 -2.86 -3.20
C ALA A 134 7.70 -1.80 -2.37
N VAL A 135 8.27 -1.35 -1.24
CA VAL A 135 7.68 -0.30 -0.39
C VAL A 135 7.45 0.98 -1.19
N LEU A 136 8.48 1.47 -1.91
CA LEU A 136 8.34 2.69 -2.71
C LEU A 136 7.16 2.61 -3.68
N MET A 137 7.04 1.51 -4.41
CA MET A 137 5.98 1.38 -5.43
C MET A 137 4.59 1.23 -4.82
N ILE A 138 4.45 0.53 -3.67
CA ILE A 138 3.18 0.44 -2.94
C ILE A 138 2.79 1.81 -2.38
N GLU A 139 3.72 2.53 -1.75
CA GLU A 139 3.41 3.86 -1.21
C GLU A 139 2.95 4.84 -2.30
N GLU A 140 3.62 4.84 -3.46
CA GLU A 140 3.24 5.69 -4.60
C GLU A 140 1.86 5.31 -5.16
N SER A 141 1.56 4.02 -5.32
CA SER A 141 0.26 3.58 -5.84
C SER A 141 -0.87 3.87 -4.85
N TRP A 142 -0.66 3.56 -3.58
CA TRP A 142 -1.65 3.81 -2.53
C TRP A 142 -1.96 5.30 -2.34
N ALA A 143 -0.93 6.15 -2.33
CA ALA A 143 -1.13 7.60 -2.24
C ALA A 143 -1.93 8.14 -3.42
N GLU A 144 -1.69 7.66 -4.64
CA GLU A 144 -2.47 8.07 -5.81
C GLU A 144 -3.91 7.56 -5.74
N VAL A 145 -4.14 6.32 -5.31
CA VAL A 145 -5.50 5.80 -5.07
C VAL A 145 -6.23 6.64 -4.04
N CYS A 146 -5.63 6.89 -2.88
CA CYS A 146 -6.21 7.70 -1.82
C CYS A 146 -6.61 9.09 -2.31
N ARG A 147 -5.70 9.79 -3.00
CA ARG A 147 -5.95 11.12 -3.57
C ARG A 147 -7.15 11.13 -4.51
N ARG A 148 -7.31 10.08 -5.33
CA ARG A 148 -8.44 9.96 -6.26
C ARG A 148 -9.75 9.70 -5.53
N ILE A 149 -9.79 8.72 -4.61
CA ILE A 149 -11.05 8.32 -3.96
C ILE A 149 -11.50 9.30 -2.88
N HIS A 150 -10.60 10.07 -2.27
CA HIS A 150 -10.92 11.00 -1.17
C HIS A 150 -12.11 11.91 -1.51
N HIS A 151 -12.07 12.63 -2.63
CA HIS A 151 -13.17 13.51 -3.04
C HIS A 151 -14.46 12.75 -3.34
N GLY A 152 -14.37 11.58 -3.98
CA GLY A 152 -15.53 10.75 -4.27
C GLY A 152 -16.23 10.26 -3.00
N LEU A 153 -15.44 9.83 -2.01
CA LEU A 153 -15.95 9.40 -0.71
C LEU A 153 -16.73 10.51 0.01
N GLN A 154 -16.21 11.75 -0.01
CA GLN A 154 -16.93 12.89 0.57
C GLN A 154 -18.20 13.26 -0.22
N ALA A 155 -18.08 13.35 -1.54
CA ALA A 155 -19.14 13.88 -2.38
C ALA A 155 -20.34 12.94 -2.52
N HIS A 156 -20.14 11.63 -2.52
CA HIS A 156 -21.15 10.69 -2.96
C HIS A 156 -21.61 9.68 -1.90
N TYR A 157 -20.84 9.48 -0.82
CA TYR A 157 -21.16 8.43 0.16
C TYR A 157 -21.66 8.96 1.52
N GLY A 158 -21.81 10.28 1.64
CA GLY A 158 -22.29 10.91 2.88
C GLY A 158 -21.36 10.72 4.07
N LEU A 159 -20.09 10.46 3.82
CA LEU A 159 -19.08 10.28 4.86
C LEU A 159 -18.59 11.66 5.33
N PRO A 160 -18.52 11.92 6.65
CA PRO A 160 -18.02 13.16 7.16
C PRO A 160 -16.51 13.33 6.89
N ALA A 161 -16.03 14.56 6.79
CA ALA A 161 -14.64 14.87 6.45
C ALA A 161 -13.62 14.15 7.36
N GLU A 162 -13.92 14.11 8.67
CA GLU A 162 -13.06 13.44 9.64
C GLU A 162 -13.00 11.89 9.45
N ALA A 163 -14.01 11.31 8.83
CA ALA A 163 -14.02 9.88 8.52
C ALA A 163 -13.17 9.52 7.31
N VAL A 164 -13.00 10.44 6.37
CA VAL A 164 -12.21 10.22 5.16
C VAL A 164 -10.83 10.89 5.21
N ALA A 165 -10.48 11.51 6.33
CA ALA A 165 -9.21 12.21 6.51
C ALA A 165 -7.98 11.31 6.31
N GLY A 166 -8.11 10.00 6.53
CA GLY A 166 -7.03 9.03 6.26
C GLY A 166 -6.70 8.85 4.76
N PHE A 167 -7.59 9.29 3.87
CA PHE A 167 -7.36 9.27 2.42
C PHE A 167 -6.87 10.61 1.86
N ASP A 168 -6.78 11.65 2.69
CA ASP A 168 -6.18 12.95 2.34
C ASP A 168 -4.66 12.89 2.56
N ILE A 169 -3.99 12.09 1.72
CA ILE A 169 -2.53 11.90 1.81
C ILE A 169 -1.82 13.08 1.14
N PRO A 170 -0.93 13.78 1.87
CA PRO A 170 -0.12 14.84 1.28
C PRO A 170 0.84 14.27 0.22
N PRO A 171 1.41 15.12 -0.66
CA PRO A 171 2.46 14.68 -1.57
C PRO A 171 3.56 13.92 -0.83
N LEU A 172 3.92 12.74 -1.34
CA LEU A 172 4.96 11.91 -0.73
C LEU A 172 6.33 12.56 -0.87
N ASP A 173 7.10 12.56 0.22
CA ASP A 173 8.53 12.82 0.17
C ASP A 173 9.27 11.47 0.20
N VAL A 174 9.61 10.97 -0.96
CA VAL A 174 10.26 9.67 -1.16
C VAL A 174 11.78 9.75 -1.30
N GLN A 175 12.38 10.87 -0.93
CA GLN A 175 13.83 11.09 -1.11
C GLN A 175 14.67 10.09 -0.31
N LYS A 176 14.24 9.71 0.89
CA LYS A 176 14.96 8.71 1.72
C LYS A 176 14.87 7.31 1.09
N GLU A 177 13.69 6.91 0.64
CA GLU A 177 13.44 5.62 -0.04
C GLU A 177 14.28 5.51 -1.31
N GLU A 178 14.26 6.54 -2.15
CA GLU A 178 15.09 6.59 -3.34
C GLU A 178 16.58 6.51 -3.01
N ALA A 179 17.05 7.21 -1.99
CA ALA A 179 18.44 7.16 -1.55
C ALA A 179 18.85 5.75 -1.10
N PHE A 180 17.98 5.04 -0.37
CA PHE A 180 18.23 3.64 0.00
C PHE A 180 18.30 2.73 -1.23
N ILE A 181 17.35 2.86 -2.16
CA ILE A 181 17.34 2.09 -3.41
C ILE A 181 18.63 2.35 -4.22
N VAL A 182 19.00 3.62 -4.40
CA VAL A 182 20.23 4.01 -5.11
C VAL A 182 21.48 3.37 -4.51
N ARG A 183 21.56 3.35 -3.16
CA ARG A 183 22.68 2.75 -2.43
C ARG A 183 22.75 1.23 -2.59
N MET A 184 21.61 0.57 -2.79
CA MET A 184 21.52 -0.89 -2.90
C MET A 184 21.55 -1.40 -4.35
N ALA A 185 21.26 -0.56 -5.34
CA ALA A 185 21.30 -0.90 -6.76
C ALA A 185 22.73 -0.98 -7.29
N THR A 186 23.56 -1.88 -6.73
CA THR A 186 25.00 -1.98 -6.95
C THR A 186 25.41 -2.95 -8.07
N THR A 187 24.53 -3.86 -8.43
CA THR A 187 24.75 -4.88 -9.48
C THR A 187 23.52 -5.05 -10.35
N ASP A 188 23.69 -5.54 -11.57
CA ASP A 188 22.57 -5.85 -12.46
C ASP A 188 21.63 -6.90 -11.85
N GLU A 189 22.19 -7.86 -11.12
CA GLU A 189 21.39 -8.88 -10.39
C GLU A 189 20.54 -8.25 -9.30
N MET A 190 21.11 -7.35 -8.49
CA MET A 190 20.34 -6.64 -7.46
C MET A 190 19.23 -5.79 -8.08
N CYS A 191 19.53 -5.06 -9.16
CA CYS A 191 18.53 -4.29 -9.89
C CYS A 191 17.40 -5.18 -10.42
N ARG A 192 17.73 -6.37 -10.93
CA ARG A 192 16.74 -7.34 -11.39
C ARG A 192 15.85 -7.85 -10.25
N LEU A 193 16.43 -8.20 -9.10
CA LEU A 193 15.68 -8.66 -7.92
C LEU A 193 14.74 -7.56 -7.39
N MET A 194 15.24 -6.35 -7.28
CA MET A 194 14.47 -5.18 -6.83
C MET A 194 13.28 -4.89 -7.76
N ARG A 195 13.50 -4.95 -9.09
CA ARG A 195 12.42 -4.80 -10.09
C ARG A 195 11.36 -5.87 -9.91
N THR A 196 11.78 -7.13 -9.85
CA THR A 196 10.85 -8.26 -9.64
C THR A 196 10.05 -8.09 -8.35
N ALA A 197 10.68 -7.62 -7.27
CA ALA A 197 9.98 -7.39 -6.00
C ALA A 197 8.90 -6.31 -6.12
N ALA A 198 9.21 -5.21 -6.78
CA ALA A 198 8.27 -4.10 -7.02
C ALA A 198 7.11 -4.53 -7.94
N GLU A 199 7.40 -5.25 -9.04
CA GLU A 199 6.38 -5.78 -9.95
C GLU A 199 5.38 -6.69 -9.21
N PHE A 200 5.88 -7.65 -8.42
CA PHE A 200 5.00 -8.53 -7.65
C PHE A 200 4.22 -7.79 -6.56
N ALA A 201 4.81 -6.79 -5.92
CA ALA A 201 4.10 -5.98 -4.93
C ALA A 201 2.87 -5.31 -5.55
N LEU A 202 3.02 -4.66 -6.70
CA LEU A 202 1.92 -4.04 -7.43
C LEU A 202 0.92 -5.07 -7.98
N LEU A 203 1.38 -6.23 -8.45
CA LEU A 203 0.48 -7.31 -8.88
C LEU A 203 -0.43 -7.77 -7.73
N TYR A 204 0.11 -7.98 -6.54
CA TYR A 204 -0.67 -8.39 -5.38
C TYR A 204 -1.58 -7.26 -4.87
N GLU A 205 -1.16 -6.01 -4.96
CA GLU A 205 -2.03 -4.86 -4.68
C GLU A 205 -3.21 -4.79 -5.67
N GLY A 206 -2.95 -5.04 -6.96
CA GLY A 206 -4.02 -5.18 -7.95
C GLY A 206 -5.00 -6.31 -7.60
N MET A 207 -4.51 -7.46 -7.12
CA MET A 207 -5.36 -8.57 -6.66
C MET A 207 -6.20 -8.20 -5.42
N PHE A 208 -5.70 -7.33 -4.55
CA PHE A 208 -6.47 -6.77 -3.45
C PHE A 208 -7.72 -6.04 -3.98
N PHE A 209 -7.54 -5.11 -4.92
CA PHE A 209 -8.66 -4.36 -5.50
C PHE A 209 -9.60 -5.26 -6.30
N ASP A 210 -9.08 -6.23 -7.08
CA ASP A 210 -9.89 -7.23 -7.78
C ASP A 210 -10.80 -8.01 -6.80
N SER A 211 -10.24 -8.49 -5.69
CA SER A 211 -10.97 -9.23 -4.65
C SER A 211 -12.01 -8.36 -3.94
N VAL A 212 -11.65 -7.15 -3.58
CA VAL A 212 -12.59 -6.19 -2.97
C VAL A 212 -13.74 -5.87 -3.90
N TYR A 213 -13.46 -5.64 -5.17
CA TYR A 213 -14.48 -5.27 -6.15
C TYR A 213 -15.43 -6.41 -6.47
N THR A 214 -14.90 -7.63 -6.67
CA THR A 214 -15.69 -8.81 -7.05
C THR A 214 -16.27 -9.57 -5.86
N GLY A 215 -15.66 -9.48 -4.69
CA GLY A 215 -16.02 -10.25 -3.49
C GLY A 215 -15.52 -11.71 -3.51
N LYS A 216 -14.45 -11.98 -4.29
CA LYS A 216 -13.90 -13.33 -4.49
C LYS A 216 -12.43 -13.42 -4.11
#